data_cd30dc894198d8a37a01079901a0682c
#
_entry.id   cd30dc894198d8a37a01079901a0682c
#
_cell.length_a   1.000
_cell.length_b   1.000
_cell.length_c   1.000
_cell.angle_alpha   90.00
_cell.angle_beta   90.00
_cell.angle_gamma   90.00
#
_symmetry.space_group_name_H-M   'P 1'
#
loop_
_entity.id
_entity.type
_entity.pdbx_description
1 polymer ?
#
loop_
_entity_poly.entity_id
_entity_poly.type
_entity_poly.pdbx_seq_one_letter_code
_entity_poly.pdbx_strand_id
1 'polypeptide(L)' 'MDEKDRRYKIMNQTTMGWTLIADQAQNLTKEECDKFLDNALKAGANPQYIKVVADIDPKYIDEKTGRSL' A
#
# COMPACT_ATOMS: atom_id res chain seq x y z
N MET A 1 -1.21 -10.14 14.82
CA MET A 1 -0.35 -8.96 14.53
C MET A 1 -1.02 -7.72 15.05
N ASP A 2 -0.27 -6.93 15.80
CA ASP A 2 -0.78 -5.69 16.36
C ASP A 2 -0.97 -4.64 15.28
N GLU A 3 -1.94 -3.75 15.46
CA GLU A 3 -2.22 -2.71 14.48
C GLU A 3 -1.00 -1.83 14.21
N LYS A 4 -0.15 -1.65 15.22
CA LYS A 4 1.09 -0.88 15.12
C LYS A 4 2.09 -1.49 14.14
N ASP A 5 2.03 -2.81 13.95
CA ASP A 5 2.96 -3.53 13.11
C ASP A 5 2.50 -3.64 11.66
N ARG A 6 1.28 -3.19 11.39
CA ARG A 6 0.75 -3.22 10.05
C ARG A 6 1.35 -2.12 9.21
N ARG A 7 1.67 -2.47 7.98
CA ARG A 7 2.16 -1.51 7.00
C ARG A 7 1.28 -1.56 5.77
N TYR A 8 1.32 -0.50 5.00
CA TYR A 8 0.45 -0.35 3.83
C TYR A 8 1.25 0.18 2.67
N LYS A 9 0.75 -0.06 1.48
CA LYS A 9 1.30 0.53 0.28
C LYS A 9 0.15 1.02 -0.58
N ILE A 10 0.43 2.03 -1.38
CA ILE A 10 -0.57 2.66 -2.23
C ILE A 10 -0.23 2.32 -3.67
N MET A 11 -1.20 1.72 -4.35
CA MET A 11 -1.07 1.29 -5.74
C MET A 11 -1.94 2.16 -6.62
N ASN A 12 -1.51 2.36 -7.86
CA ASN A 12 -2.35 2.98 -8.85
C ASN A 12 -2.46 2.10 -10.09
N GLN A 13 -3.57 2.21 -10.77
CA GLN A 13 -3.82 1.43 -11.98
C GLN A 13 -3.20 2.15 -13.18
N THR A 14 -2.38 1.41 -13.93
CA THR A 14 -1.74 1.90 -15.15
C THR A 14 -2.05 0.95 -16.30
N THR A 15 -1.59 1.28 -17.50
CA THR A 15 -1.72 0.38 -18.65
C THR A 15 -1.04 -0.96 -18.43
N MET A 16 -0.10 -1.00 -17.49
CA MET A 16 0.64 -2.24 -17.14
C MET A 16 0.03 -2.95 -15.92
N GLY A 17 -1.10 -2.46 -15.43
CA GLY A 17 -1.75 -3.04 -14.25
C GLY A 17 -1.55 -2.18 -13.01
N TRP A 18 -1.66 -2.82 -11.84
CA TRP A 18 -1.49 -2.11 -10.57
C TRP A 18 -0.03 -2.04 -10.20
N THR A 19 0.47 -0.81 -10.02
CA THR A 19 1.86 -0.56 -9.64
C THR A 19 1.88 0.41 -8.46
N LEU A 20 3.04 0.51 -7.78
CA LEU A 20 3.18 1.51 -6.72
C LEU A 20 3.03 2.91 -7.30
N ILE A 21 2.29 3.76 -6.58
CA ILE A 21 2.08 5.14 -7.02
C ILE A 21 3.38 5.94 -6.95
N ALA A 22 4.28 5.56 -6.05
CA ALA A 22 5.62 6.13 -5.92
C ALA A 22 6.49 5.16 -5.15
N ASP A 23 7.81 5.27 -5.30
CA ASP A 23 8.74 4.38 -4.58
C ASP A 23 8.58 4.49 -3.06
N GLN A 24 8.20 5.66 -2.56
CA GLN A 24 8.00 5.88 -1.13
C GLN A 24 6.64 5.38 -0.65
N ALA A 25 5.74 4.98 -1.54
CA ALA A 25 4.37 4.60 -1.20
C ALA A 25 4.28 3.15 -0.77
N GLN A 26 5.23 2.71 0.06
CA GLN A 26 5.27 1.35 0.60
C GLN A 26 5.81 1.37 2.01
N ASN A 27 5.52 0.32 2.76
CA ASN A 27 5.94 0.18 4.16
C ASN A 27 5.49 1.38 5.00
N LEU A 28 4.29 1.86 4.72
CA LEU A 28 3.71 3.03 5.39
C LEU A 28 2.90 2.61 6.60
N THR A 29 2.99 3.38 7.67
CA THR A 29 2.03 3.26 8.77
C THR A 29 0.68 3.75 8.29
N LYS A 30 -0.38 3.47 9.06
CA LYS A 30 -1.71 3.93 8.69
C LYS A 30 -1.75 5.47 8.56
N GLU A 31 -1.12 6.16 9.50
CA GLU A 31 -1.07 7.62 9.48
C GLU A 31 -0.34 8.14 8.23
N GLU A 32 0.81 7.54 7.94
CA GLU A 32 1.59 7.93 6.76
C GLU A 32 0.81 7.64 5.48
N CYS A 33 0.12 6.49 5.45
CA CYS A 33 -0.70 6.10 4.31
C CYS A 33 -1.82 7.12 4.07
N ASP A 34 -2.51 7.51 5.14
CA ASP A 34 -3.59 8.49 5.05
C ASP A 34 -3.09 9.84 4.55
N LYS A 35 -1.94 10.28 5.04
CA LYS A 35 -1.34 11.54 4.59
C LYS A 35 -0.93 11.48 3.13
N PHE A 36 -0.30 10.37 2.74
CA PHE A 36 0.14 10.19 1.36
C PHE A 36 -1.05 10.19 0.42
N LEU A 37 -2.10 9.46 0.78
CA LEU A 37 -3.31 9.38 -0.02
C LEU A 37 -3.98 10.75 -0.15
N ASP A 38 -4.08 11.50 0.95
CA ASP A 38 -4.66 12.82 0.94
C ASP A 38 -3.87 13.75 0.00
N ASN A 39 -2.55 13.73 0.09
CA ASN A 39 -1.71 14.54 -0.78
C ASN A 39 -1.86 14.15 -2.25
N ALA A 40 -1.96 12.86 -2.54
CA ALA A 40 -2.15 12.39 -3.90
C ALA A 40 -3.48 12.88 -4.48
N LEU A 41 -4.54 12.81 -3.70
CA LEU A 41 -5.86 13.29 -4.12
C LEU A 41 -5.88 14.79 -4.33
N LYS A 42 -5.21 15.54 -3.47
CA LYS A 42 -5.08 17.01 -3.62
C LYS A 42 -4.30 17.37 -4.87
N ALA A 43 -3.36 16.51 -5.26
CA ALA A 43 -2.57 16.74 -6.47
C ALA A 43 -3.31 16.37 -7.75
N GLY A 44 -4.57 15.89 -7.63
CA GLY A 44 -5.40 15.58 -8.78
C GLY A 44 -5.48 14.10 -9.14
N ALA A 45 -4.98 13.21 -8.29
CA ALA A 45 -5.08 11.78 -8.55
C ALA A 45 -6.54 11.32 -8.50
N ASN A 46 -6.90 10.40 -9.40
CA ASN A 46 -8.26 9.88 -9.47
C ASN A 46 -8.41 8.71 -8.48
N PRO A 47 -9.30 8.83 -7.48
CA PRO A 47 -9.46 7.77 -6.48
C PRO A 47 -9.89 6.42 -7.05
N GLN A 48 -10.50 6.40 -8.23
CA GLN A 48 -10.90 5.15 -8.90
C GLN A 48 -9.68 4.33 -9.35
N TYR A 49 -8.54 4.98 -9.53
CA TYR A 49 -7.31 4.32 -10.00
C TYR A 49 -6.29 4.15 -8.90
N ILE A 50 -6.71 4.34 -7.65
CA ILE A 50 -5.83 4.22 -6.49
C ILE A 50 -6.44 3.21 -5.52
N LYS A 51 -5.59 2.36 -4.93
CA LYS A 51 -6.02 1.48 -3.85
C LYS A 51 -4.91 1.35 -2.82
N VAL A 52 -5.33 1.09 -1.59
CA VAL A 52 -4.42 0.81 -0.49
C VAL A 52 -4.45 -0.68 -0.23
N VAL A 53 -3.28 -1.29 -0.16
CA VAL A 53 -3.18 -2.72 0.12
C VAL A 53 -2.19 -2.92 1.27
N ALA A 54 -2.34 -4.04 1.96
CA ALA A 54 -1.43 -4.39 3.05
C ALA A 54 -0.05 -4.70 2.46
N ASP A 55 0.97 -4.07 3.04
CA ASP A 55 2.36 -4.32 2.68
C ASP A 55 2.96 -5.20 3.77
N ILE A 56 2.90 -6.50 3.57
CA ILE A 56 3.30 -7.49 4.57
C ILE A 56 4.76 -7.85 4.36
N ASP A 57 5.54 -7.74 5.44
CA ASP A 57 6.94 -8.14 5.42
C ASP A 57 7.03 -9.63 5.05
N PRO A 58 7.92 -10.01 4.11
CA PRO A 58 8.06 -11.41 3.69
C PRO A 58 8.27 -12.40 4.83
N LYS A 59 8.87 -11.99 5.93
CA LYS A 59 9.09 -12.88 7.07
C LYS A 59 7.78 -13.32 7.75
N TYR A 60 6.69 -12.61 7.50
CA TYR A 60 5.36 -12.96 8.03
C TYR A 60 4.51 -13.72 7.05
N ILE A 61 5.06 -14.08 5.90
CA ILE A 61 4.33 -14.81 4.86
C ILE A 61 4.75 -16.27 4.89
N ASP A 62 3.77 -17.18 4.89
CA ASP A 62 4.03 -18.61 4.76
C ASP A 62 4.41 -18.89 3.32
N GLU A 63 5.62 -19.40 3.10
CA GLU A 63 6.13 -19.68 1.78
C GLU A 63 5.30 -20.74 1.03
N LYS A 64 4.66 -21.66 1.77
CA LYS A 64 3.89 -22.73 1.16
C LYS A 64 2.53 -22.26 0.65
N THR A 65 1.89 -21.38 1.39
CA THR A 65 0.53 -20.91 1.07
C THR A 65 0.48 -19.51 0.54
N GLY A 66 1.54 -18.73 0.73
CA GLY A 66 1.56 -17.32 0.37
C GLY A 66 0.72 -16.45 1.30
N ARG A 67 0.30 -17.00 2.43
CA ARG A 67 -0.51 -16.26 3.41
C ARG A 67 0.35 -15.75 4.54
N SER A 68 -0.07 -14.62 5.13
CA SER A 68 0.61 -14.12 6.30
C SER A 68 0.38 -15.06 7.50
N LEU A 69 1.38 -15.19 8.31
CA LEU A 69 1.34 -16.06 9.48
C LEU A 69 0.47 -15.51 10.64
#